data_325ba3a14d17eb65c2f7a101f3b07c63
#
_entry.id   325ba3a14d17eb65c2f7a101f3b07c63
#
_cell.length_a   1.000
_cell.length_b   1.000
_cell.length_c   1.000
_cell.angle_alpha   90.00
_cell.angle_beta   90.00
_cell.angle_gamma   90.00
#
_symmetry.space_group_name_H-M   'P 1'
#
loop_
_entity.id
_entity.type
_entity.pdbx_description
1 polymer ?
#
loop_
_entity_poly.entity_id
_entity_poly.type
_entity_poly.pdbx_seq_one_letter_code
_entity_poly.pdbx_strand_id
1 'polypeptide(L)'
;MTKIISGIGSLEKLIDFKDQFFDKRILLVTGKGSFSNSGAELILKNILRNECVFRFSDFEVNPKFEDAERGVAFAREANIDVIMAVGGGSVIDMAKLIKAFYLNPENAQAMVKSKACLLDPKVSLIVVPTTAGSGSEATHFAVVHIGKEKYSLASPLLLPNTVFLDGKLISTCSAYQKACNGLDALAQAIESAWAVGSTEVSIKYAFKALKLCKKYLPKVLKDDAEYEALHGMLEAANFAGQAINISKTTAAHAW
;
A
#
# COMPACT_ATOMS: atom_id res chain seq x y z
N MET A 1 6.43 -7.33 -13.12
CA MET A 1 4.97 -7.07 -13.14
C MET A 1 4.42 -7.51 -11.79
N THR A 2 3.62 -6.70 -11.11
CA THR A 2 2.99 -7.03 -9.83
C THR A 2 1.98 -8.17 -9.98
N LYS A 3 2.05 -9.19 -9.13
CA LYS A 3 1.06 -10.26 -9.06
C LYS A 3 -0.06 -9.85 -8.11
N ILE A 4 -1.30 -9.79 -8.58
CA ILE A 4 -2.46 -9.42 -7.77
C ILE A 4 -3.31 -10.65 -7.51
N ILE A 5 -3.57 -10.94 -6.24
CA ILE A 5 -4.47 -11.99 -5.75
C ILE A 5 -5.68 -11.28 -5.13
N SER A 6 -6.80 -11.31 -5.82
CA SER A 6 -8.02 -10.61 -5.43
C SER A 6 -9.13 -11.58 -5.06
N GLY A 7 -9.88 -11.29 -4.01
CA GLY A 7 -11.04 -12.07 -3.57
C GLY A 7 -11.28 -11.95 -2.08
N ILE A 8 -12.50 -12.22 -1.66
CA ILE A 8 -12.88 -12.29 -0.25
C ILE A 8 -12.15 -13.48 0.39
N GLY A 9 -11.38 -13.24 1.45
CA GLY A 9 -10.53 -14.25 2.09
C GLY A 9 -9.22 -14.52 1.33
N SER A 10 -8.83 -13.66 0.38
CA SER A 10 -7.62 -13.89 -0.43
C SER A 10 -6.32 -13.89 0.38
N LEU A 11 -6.28 -13.25 1.57
CA LEU A 11 -5.08 -13.28 2.43
C LEU A 11 -4.74 -14.72 2.87
N GLU A 12 -5.74 -15.59 3.06
CA GLU A 12 -5.52 -16.99 3.42
C GLU A 12 -4.73 -17.76 2.35
N LYS A 13 -4.84 -17.32 1.08
CA LYS A 13 -4.08 -17.88 -0.04
C LYS A 13 -2.59 -17.55 -0.01
N LEU A 14 -2.13 -16.69 0.93
CA LEU A 14 -0.70 -16.42 1.10
C LEU A 14 0.09 -17.72 1.35
N ILE A 15 -0.55 -18.73 1.94
CA ILE A 15 0.03 -20.06 2.14
C ILE A 15 0.50 -20.74 0.84
N ASP A 16 -0.15 -20.43 -0.30
CA ASP A 16 0.18 -20.97 -1.60
C ASP A 16 1.42 -20.29 -2.22
N PHE A 17 1.92 -19.24 -1.57
CA PHE A 17 3.06 -18.42 -2.01
C PHE A 17 4.27 -18.55 -1.07
N LYS A 18 4.42 -19.71 -0.42
CA LYS A 18 5.49 -19.96 0.56
C LYS A 18 6.89 -19.73 -0.02
N ASP A 19 7.11 -19.99 -1.30
CA ASP A 19 8.36 -19.74 -2.00
C ASP A 19 8.85 -18.29 -1.89
N GLN A 20 7.94 -17.35 -1.67
CA GLN A 20 8.27 -15.93 -1.52
C GLN A 20 8.81 -15.57 -0.13
N PHE A 21 8.48 -16.33 0.92
CA PHE A 21 8.82 -15.98 2.30
C PHE A 21 9.32 -17.15 3.18
N PHE A 22 9.21 -18.39 2.70
CA PHE A 22 9.67 -19.56 3.45
C PHE A 22 11.20 -19.50 3.67
N ASP A 23 11.64 -19.81 4.90
CA ASP A 23 13.05 -19.76 5.34
C ASP A 23 13.72 -18.40 5.11
N LYS A 24 12.91 -17.32 5.17
CA LYS A 24 13.36 -15.93 4.99
C LYS A 24 13.11 -15.11 6.24
N ARG A 25 13.90 -14.07 6.39
CA ARG A 25 13.74 -13.07 7.44
C ARG A 25 12.76 -12.01 6.97
N ILE A 26 11.58 -11.95 7.59
CA ILE A 26 10.46 -11.12 7.14
C ILE A 26 10.38 -9.87 8.00
N LEU A 27 10.46 -8.69 7.37
CA LEU A 27 10.05 -7.44 8.00
C LEU A 27 8.54 -7.27 7.80
N LEU A 28 7.77 -7.35 8.88
CA LEU A 28 6.33 -7.12 8.88
C LEU A 28 6.04 -5.67 9.28
N VAL A 29 5.75 -4.80 8.30
CA VAL A 29 5.38 -3.39 8.52
C VAL A 29 3.87 -3.29 8.68
N THR A 30 3.41 -2.76 9.83
CA THR A 30 1.97 -2.68 10.15
C THR A 30 1.60 -1.40 10.84
N GLY A 31 0.32 -1.04 10.82
CA GLY A 31 -0.22 -0.06 11.74
C GLY A 31 -0.29 -0.60 13.18
N LYS A 32 -0.33 0.28 14.18
CA LYS A 32 -0.35 -0.10 15.61
C LYS A 32 -1.61 -0.91 15.97
N GLY A 33 -2.79 -0.41 15.63
CA GLY A 33 -4.07 -1.06 15.96
C GLY A 33 -4.79 -1.66 14.74
N SER A 34 -4.64 -1.08 13.56
CA SER A 34 -5.35 -1.52 12.35
C SER A 34 -5.03 -2.96 11.95
N PHE A 35 -3.82 -3.42 12.24
CA PHE A 35 -3.38 -4.78 11.96
C PHE A 35 -4.19 -5.83 12.71
N SER A 36 -4.36 -5.64 14.02
CA SER A 36 -5.18 -6.54 14.86
C SER A 36 -6.66 -6.39 14.54
N ASN A 37 -7.14 -5.15 14.42
CA ASN A 37 -8.55 -4.86 14.19
C ASN A 37 -9.05 -5.41 12.86
N SER A 38 -8.24 -5.41 11.80
CA SER A 38 -8.63 -5.96 10.49
C SER A 38 -8.76 -7.49 10.48
N GLY A 39 -8.27 -8.19 11.50
CA GLY A 39 -8.18 -9.65 11.54
C GLY A 39 -6.96 -10.22 10.82
N ALA A 40 -6.17 -9.39 10.12
CA ALA A 40 -4.98 -9.85 9.41
C ALA A 40 -3.93 -10.47 10.33
N GLU A 41 -3.82 -9.98 11.57
CA GLU A 41 -2.89 -10.51 12.57
C GLU A 41 -3.12 -12.00 12.86
N LEU A 42 -4.38 -12.41 13.05
CA LEU A 42 -4.72 -13.80 13.34
C LEU A 42 -4.38 -14.72 12.15
N ILE A 43 -4.70 -14.30 10.94
CA ILE A 43 -4.42 -15.05 9.72
C ILE A 43 -2.90 -15.21 9.55
N LEU A 44 -2.15 -14.11 9.67
CA LEU A 44 -0.71 -14.12 9.47
C LEU A 44 0.04 -14.88 10.58
N LYS A 45 -0.39 -14.80 11.84
CA LYS A 45 0.19 -15.62 12.91
C LYS A 45 0.11 -17.12 12.62
N ASN A 46 -0.98 -17.58 12.01
CA ASN A 46 -1.13 -18.97 11.62
C ASN A 46 -0.23 -19.35 10.43
N ILE A 47 -0.16 -18.49 9.41
CA ILE A 47 0.61 -18.77 8.18
C ILE A 47 2.12 -18.67 8.46
N LEU A 48 2.55 -17.67 9.24
CA LEU A 48 3.95 -17.34 9.47
C LEU A 48 4.50 -17.89 10.80
N ARG A 49 3.79 -18.80 11.47
CA ARG A 49 4.13 -19.29 12.83
C ARG A 49 5.54 -19.88 12.97
N ASN A 50 6.10 -20.39 11.89
CA ASN A 50 7.42 -21.02 11.86
C ASN A 50 8.47 -20.13 11.17
N GLU A 51 8.12 -18.92 10.80
CA GLU A 51 8.98 -18.01 10.04
C GLU A 51 9.66 -17.00 10.97
N CYS A 52 10.77 -16.46 10.54
CA CYS A 52 11.51 -15.43 11.25
C CYS A 52 10.91 -14.04 10.95
N VAL A 53 10.03 -13.56 11.82
CA VAL A 53 9.25 -12.32 11.61
C VAL A 53 9.68 -11.22 12.57
N PHE A 54 10.07 -10.08 12.02
CA PHE A 54 10.40 -8.84 12.72
C PHE A 54 9.32 -7.80 12.44
N ARG A 55 8.53 -7.40 13.45
CA ARG A 55 7.45 -6.44 13.27
C ARG A 55 7.93 -5.02 13.53
N PHE A 56 7.69 -4.12 12.55
CA PHE A 56 7.89 -2.69 12.68
C PHE A 56 6.54 -1.95 12.57
N SER A 57 6.15 -1.25 13.63
CA SER A 57 4.89 -0.50 13.71
C SER A 57 5.04 0.83 14.46
N ASP A 58 6.27 1.21 14.82
CA ASP A 58 6.54 2.44 15.56
C ASP A 58 6.79 3.63 14.60
N PHE A 59 5.71 4.05 13.96
CA PHE A 59 5.66 5.24 13.11
C PHE A 59 4.25 5.83 13.13
N GLU A 60 4.14 7.08 12.69
CA GLU A 60 2.88 7.80 12.59
C GLU A 60 2.26 7.68 11.20
N VAL A 61 0.96 8.00 11.09
CA VAL A 61 0.29 8.21 9.81
C VAL A 61 0.98 9.36 9.06
N ASN A 62 0.99 9.31 7.73
CA ASN A 62 1.77 10.22 6.88
C ASN A 62 3.26 10.09 7.19
N PRO A 63 3.94 9.09 6.62
CA PRO A 63 5.31 8.71 6.97
C PRO A 63 6.26 9.90 7.08
N LYS A 64 6.90 10.02 8.22
CA LYS A 64 7.98 10.98 8.45
C LYS A 64 9.30 10.35 8.05
N PHE A 65 10.22 11.18 7.60
CA PHE A 65 11.55 10.74 7.17
C PHE A 65 12.30 10.04 8.31
N GLU A 66 12.23 10.61 9.51
CA GLU A 66 12.88 10.07 10.71
C GLU A 66 12.32 8.70 11.11
N ASP A 67 11.02 8.46 10.87
CA ASP A 67 10.40 7.16 11.09
C ASP A 67 10.92 6.13 10.07
N ALA A 68 11.12 6.55 8.82
CA ALA A 68 11.69 5.69 7.79
C ALA A 68 13.16 5.33 8.09
N GLU A 69 13.96 6.28 8.59
CA GLU A 69 15.34 6.01 9.04
C GLU A 69 15.38 4.96 10.15
N ARG A 70 14.49 5.07 11.17
CA ARG A 70 14.38 4.05 12.23
C ARG A 70 13.98 2.69 11.66
N GLY A 71 13.02 2.68 10.73
CA GLY A 71 12.58 1.46 10.05
C GLY A 71 13.71 0.79 9.26
N VAL A 72 14.54 1.58 8.58
CA VAL A 72 15.72 1.07 7.85
C VAL A 72 16.78 0.50 8.81
N ALA A 73 17.08 1.21 9.90
CA ALA A 73 18.02 0.72 10.91
C ALA A 73 17.55 -0.64 11.48
N PHE A 74 16.28 -0.73 11.86
CA PHE A 74 15.65 -1.97 12.34
C PHE A 74 15.71 -3.10 11.30
N ALA A 75 15.39 -2.79 10.02
CA ALA A 75 15.43 -3.77 8.94
C ALA A 75 16.85 -4.29 8.67
N ARG A 76 17.86 -3.43 8.73
CA ARG A 76 19.27 -3.79 8.54
C ARG A 76 19.81 -4.65 9.67
N GLU A 77 19.49 -4.31 10.91
CA GLU A 77 19.85 -5.14 12.08
C GLU A 77 19.22 -6.54 11.97
N ALA A 78 17.97 -6.60 11.51
CA ALA A 78 17.28 -7.85 11.26
C ALA A 78 17.78 -8.61 10.02
N ASN A 79 18.60 -8.00 9.15
CA ASN A 79 19.10 -8.57 7.89
C ASN A 79 17.99 -9.24 7.07
N ILE A 80 16.96 -8.45 6.70
CA ILE A 80 15.73 -8.94 6.09
C ILE A 80 15.88 -9.35 4.62
N ASP A 81 15.08 -10.33 4.19
CA ASP A 81 14.98 -10.79 2.80
C ASP A 81 13.67 -10.38 2.14
N VAL A 82 12.62 -10.16 2.94
CA VAL A 82 11.26 -9.84 2.47
C VAL A 82 10.64 -8.75 3.34
N ILE A 83 9.96 -7.81 2.72
CA ILE A 83 9.08 -6.86 3.40
C ILE A 83 7.63 -7.24 3.13
N MET A 84 6.84 -7.38 4.19
CA MET A 84 5.40 -7.58 4.11
C MET A 84 4.71 -6.37 4.75
N ALA A 85 3.97 -5.59 3.96
CA ALA A 85 3.23 -4.42 4.41
C ALA A 85 1.75 -4.76 4.58
N VAL A 86 1.21 -4.62 5.80
CA VAL A 86 -0.21 -4.91 6.10
C VAL A 86 -0.85 -3.69 6.74
N GLY A 87 -1.61 -2.93 5.97
CA GLY A 87 -2.21 -1.68 6.44
C GLY A 87 -2.72 -0.76 5.34
N GLY A 88 -3.02 0.47 5.69
CA GLY A 88 -3.40 1.51 4.75
C GLY A 88 -2.21 2.15 4.04
N GLY A 89 -2.47 3.21 3.26
CA GLY A 89 -1.46 3.90 2.45
C GLY A 89 -0.18 4.27 3.20
N SER A 90 -0.29 4.81 4.43
CA SER A 90 0.89 5.17 5.24
C SER A 90 1.78 3.97 5.59
N VAL A 91 1.19 2.79 5.83
CA VAL A 91 1.94 1.56 6.10
C VAL A 91 2.66 1.08 4.84
N ILE A 92 1.97 1.13 3.71
CA ILE A 92 2.52 0.72 2.41
C ILE A 92 3.66 1.65 2.00
N ASP A 93 3.46 2.95 2.17
CA ASP A 93 4.49 3.96 1.85
C ASP A 93 5.70 3.81 2.78
N MET A 94 5.49 3.57 4.08
CA MET A 94 6.59 3.28 5.03
C MET A 94 7.41 2.06 4.57
N ALA A 95 6.74 0.98 4.18
CA ALA A 95 7.43 -0.23 3.69
C ALA A 95 8.24 0.04 2.41
N LYS A 96 7.69 0.85 1.49
CA LYS A 96 8.39 1.29 0.29
C LYS A 96 9.62 2.16 0.60
N LEU A 97 9.50 3.08 1.56
CA LEU A 97 10.61 3.94 2.00
C LEU A 97 11.73 3.10 2.63
N ILE A 98 11.36 2.15 3.51
CA ILE A 98 12.34 1.22 4.09
C ILE A 98 13.06 0.45 2.97
N LYS A 99 12.33 -0.08 2.00
CA LYS A 99 12.92 -0.74 0.84
C LYS A 99 13.87 0.17 0.05
N ALA A 100 13.43 1.41 -0.20
CA ALA A 100 14.21 2.39 -0.97
C ALA A 100 15.56 2.73 -0.33
N PHE A 101 15.58 2.88 1.00
CA PHE A 101 16.75 3.36 1.73
C PHE A 101 17.63 2.22 2.28
N TYR A 102 17.21 0.96 2.13
CA TYR A 102 17.83 -0.20 2.76
C TYR A 102 19.33 -0.34 2.48
N LEU A 103 19.76 -0.10 1.24
CA LEU A 103 21.18 -0.22 0.85
C LEU A 103 22.00 1.03 1.15
N ASN A 104 21.42 2.21 1.01
CA ASN A 104 22.13 3.50 1.13
C ASN A 104 21.38 4.47 2.05
N PRO A 105 21.23 4.17 3.34
CA PRO A 105 20.49 5.03 4.27
C PRO A 105 21.10 6.42 4.41
N GLU A 106 22.45 6.54 4.29
CA GLU A 106 23.18 7.82 4.35
C GLU A 106 22.80 8.79 3.21
N ASN A 107 22.31 8.26 2.09
CA ASN A 107 21.88 9.06 0.93
C ASN A 107 20.35 9.23 0.86
N ALA A 108 19.60 8.70 1.83
CA ALA A 108 18.14 8.67 1.80
C ALA A 108 17.49 10.05 1.58
N GLN A 109 17.98 11.08 2.27
CA GLN A 109 17.45 12.43 2.11
C GLN A 109 17.74 13.00 0.70
N ALA A 110 18.92 12.73 0.15
CA ALA A 110 19.25 13.14 -1.22
C ALA A 110 18.38 12.40 -2.25
N MET A 111 18.07 11.11 -2.05
CA MET A 111 17.16 10.34 -2.90
C MET A 111 15.78 10.98 -2.95
N VAL A 112 15.26 11.45 -1.82
CA VAL A 112 13.96 12.12 -1.73
C VAL A 112 13.99 13.49 -2.40
N LYS A 113 14.98 14.33 -2.09
CA LYS A 113 15.02 15.73 -2.54
C LYS A 113 15.53 15.88 -3.97
N SER A 114 16.55 15.10 -4.36
CA SER A 114 17.26 15.26 -5.65
C SER A 114 16.89 14.17 -6.67
N LYS A 115 15.96 13.25 -6.35
CA LYS A 115 15.59 12.11 -7.19
C LYS A 115 16.81 11.26 -7.59
N ALA A 116 17.79 11.10 -6.68
CA ALA A 116 18.94 10.25 -6.89
C ALA A 116 18.51 8.81 -7.19
N CYS A 117 19.33 8.08 -7.92
CA CYS A 117 19.05 6.70 -8.32
C CYS A 117 18.92 5.79 -7.09
N LEU A 118 17.84 4.98 -7.05
CA LEU A 118 17.69 3.94 -6.06
C LEU A 118 18.43 2.67 -6.49
N LEU A 119 19.13 2.05 -5.56
CA LEU A 119 19.69 0.71 -5.76
C LEU A 119 18.62 -0.35 -5.45
N ASP A 120 18.63 -1.44 -6.21
CA ASP A 120 17.73 -2.56 -5.96
C ASP A 120 18.30 -3.45 -4.83
N PRO A 121 17.66 -3.47 -3.64
CA PRO A 121 18.13 -4.27 -2.52
C PRO A 121 17.88 -5.76 -2.68
N LYS A 122 17.22 -6.19 -3.78
CA LYS A 122 16.76 -7.57 -4.00
C LYS A 122 15.78 -8.06 -2.93
N VAL A 123 15.21 -7.14 -2.16
CA VAL A 123 14.19 -7.42 -1.15
C VAL A 123 12.81 -7.41 -1.81
N SER A 124 12.06 -8.51 -1.68
CA SER A 124 10.69 -8.60 -2.20
C SER A 124 9.73 -7.76 -1.33
N LEU A 125 8.71 -7.17 -1.97
CA LEU A 125 7.66 -6.43 -1.29
C LEU A 125 6.31 -7.11 -1.53
N ILE A 126 5.69 -7.62 -0.45
CA ILE A 126 4.33 -8.17 -0.43
C ILE A 126 3.44 -7.16 0.27
N VAL A 127 2.29 -6.84 -0.32
CA VAL A 127 1.38 -5.82 0.23
C VAL A 127 -0.02 -6.37 0.42
N VAL A 128 -0.60 -6.05 1.57
CA VAL A 128 -1.96 -6.40 1.97
C VAL A 128 -2.66 -5.11 2.44
N PRO A 129 -3.38 -4.39 1.56
CA PRO A 129 -4.08 -3.17 1.97
C PRO A 129 -5.25 -3.49 2.89
N THR A 130 -5.40 -2.69 3.95
CA THR A 130 -6.54 -2.76 4.89
C THR A 130 -7.44 -1.53 4.80
N THR A 131 -7.26 -0.70 3.78
CA THR A 131 -8.10 0.46 3.45
C THR A 131 -8.34 0.50 1.93
N ALA A 132 -9.49 1.02 1.51
CA ALA A 132 -9.90 1.08 0.10
C ALA A 132 -9.89 2.53 -0.40
N GLY A 133 -8.73 3.18 -0.46
CA GLY A 133 -8.60 4.58 -0.83
C GLY A 133 -7.36 4.87 -1.66
N SER A 134 -6.21 4.96 -1.03
CA SER A 134 -4.97 5.50 -1.62
C SER A 134 -4.45 4.76 -2.86
N GLY A 135 -4.79 3.48 -3.04
CA GLY A 135 -4.24 2.66 -4.13
C GLY A 135 -2.71 2.52 -4.09
N SER A 136 -2.07 2.80 -2.93
CA SER A 136 -0.62 2.79 -2.81
C SER A 136 -0.01 1.43 -3.18
N GLU A 137 -0.73 0.33 -3.01
CA GLU A 137 -0.31 -1.01 -3.42
C GLU A 137 -0.13 -1.16 -4.93
N ALA A 138 -0.68 -0.24 -5.73
CA ALA A 138 -0.61 -0.27 -7.19
C ALA A 138 0.36 0.79 -7.77
N THR A 139 1.04 1.57 -6.94
CA THR A 139 1.89 2.69 -7.37
C THR A 139 3.37 2.43 -7.16
N HIS A 140 4.19 3.07 -8.02
CA HIS A 140 5.65 3.06 -7.93
C HIS A 140 6.23 4.22 -7.11
N PHE A 141 5.40 4.92 -6.34
CA PHE A 141 5.84 6.02 -5.49
C PHE A 141 5.41 5.83 -4.04
N ALA A 142 6.07 6.55 -3.14
CA ALA A 142 5.78 6.63 -1.73
C ALA A 142 5.85 8.09 -1.27
N VAL A 143 4.92 8.49 -0.42
CA VAL A 143 4.89 9.81 0.19
C VAL A 143 5.74 9.79 1.47
N VAL A 144 6.53 10.85 1.67
CA VAL A 144 7.32 11.07 2.88
C VAL A 144 7.33 12.55 3.25
N HIS A 145 7.25 12.84 4.55
CA HIS A 145 7.35 14.19 5.07
C HIS A 145 8.74 14.43 5.66
N ILE A 146 9.38 15.54 5.27
CA ILE A 146 10.63 16.04 5.86
C ILE A 146 10.32 17.40 6.50
N GLY A 147 10.25 17.43 7.82
CA GLY A 147 9.71 18.58 8.54
C GLY A 147 8.25 18.85 8.14
N LYS A 148 7.98 20.03 7.56
CA LYS A 148 6.64 20.42 7.08
C LYS A 148 6.41 20.16 5.59
N GLU A 149 7.42 19.73 4.87
CA GLU A 149 7.35 19.57 3.42
C GLU A 149 6.99 18.11 3.05
N LYS A 150 6.07 17.97 2.10
CA LYS A 150 5.63 16.70 1.54
C LYS A 150 6.42 16.39 0.27
N TYR A 151 7.03 15.23 0.23
CA TYR A 151 7.76 14.73 -0.95
C TYR A 151 7.14 13.43 -1.46
N SER A 152 7.38 13.13 -2.72
CA SER A 152 7.01 11.87 -3.34
C SER A 152 8.24 11.24 -3.98
N LEU A 153 8.71 10.14 -3.39
CA LEU A 153 9.79 9.32 -3.95
C LEU A 153 9.20 8.37 -4.97
N ALA A 154 9.73 8.36 -6.19
CA ALA A 154 9.20 7.54 -7.27
C ALA A 154 10.32 6.68 -7.90
N SER A 155 10.07 5.35 -7.96
CA SER A 155 10.95 4.41 -8.65
C SER A 155 10.19 3.13 -8.99
N PRO A 156 10.42 2.51 -10.16
CA PRO A 156 9.84 1.19 -10.47
C PRO A 156 10.16 0.11 -9.42
N LEU A 157 11.26 0.26 -8.68
CA LEU A 157 11.66 -0.66 -7.60
C LEU A 157 10.68 -0.66 -6.41
N LEU A 158 9.85 0.38 -6.28
CA LEU A 158 8.87 0.50 -5.21
C LEU A 158 7.54 -0.21 -5.51
N LEU A 159 7.33 -0.66 -6.76
CA LEU A 159 6.18 -1.50 -7.06
C LEU A 159 6.25 -2.80 -6.26
N PRO A 160 5.14 -3.19 -5.60
CA PRO A 160 5.05 -4.48 -4.93
C PRO A 160 5.26 -5.65 -5.90
N ASN A 161 5.88 -6.72 -5.42
CA ASN A 161 5.99 -7.98 -6.14
C ASN A 161 4.64 -8.71 -6.15
N THR A 162 3.96 -8.72 -4.98
CA THR A 162 2.68 -9.40 -4.80
C THR A 162 1.76 -8.54 -3.95
N VAL A 163 0.47 -8.51 -4.33
CA VAL A 163 -0.59 -7.78 -3.63
C VAL A 163 -1.76 -8.73 -3.35
N PHE A 164 -2.24 -8.75 -2.12
CA PHE A 164 -3.45 -9.48 -1.72
C PHE A 164 -4.57 -8.49 -1.45
N LEU A 165 -5.59 -8.49 -2.30
CA LEU A 165 -6.78 -7.64 -2.15
C LEU A 165 -7.89 -8.46 -1.47
N ASP A 166 -8.07 -8.28 -0.16
CA ASP A 166 -9.06 -8.98 0.64
C ASP A 166 -10.08 -8.02 1.25
N GLY A 167 -11.31 -8.05 0.75
CA GLY A 167 -12.38 -7.18 1.22
C GLY A 167 -12.78 -7.39 2.69
N LYS A 168 -12.49 -8.54 3.29
CA LYS A 168 -12.74 -8.78 4.72
C LYS A 168 -11.95 -7.83 5.60
N LEU A 169 -10.72 -7.49 5.21
CA LEU A 169 -9.78 -6.72 6.04
C LEU A 169 -10.17 -5.25 6.19
N ILE A 170 -11.07 -4.74 5.35
CA ILE A 170 -11.55 -3.34 5.45
C ILE A 170 -12.89 -3.23 6.18
N SER A 171 -13.48 -4.34 6.62
CA SER A 171 -14.81 -4.36 7.26
C SER A 171 -14.85 -3.57 8.57
N THR A 172 -13.76 -3.57 9.32
CA THR A 172 -13.64 -2.91 10.62
C THR A 172 -13.28 -1.42 10.55
N CYS A 173 -13.07 -0.88 9.34
CA CYS A 173 -12.92 0.56 9.17
C CYS A 173 -14.21 1.29 9.59
N SER A 174 -14.07 2.41 10.30
CA SER A 174 -15.22 3.24 10.65
C SER A 174 -15.95 3.75 9.41
N ALA A 175 -17.24 4.10 9.54
CA ALA A 175 -18.01 4.68 8.45
C ALA A 175 -17.31 5.94 7.87
N TYR A 176 -16.78 6.80 8.74
CA TYR A 176 -15.99 7.97 8.33
C TYR A 176 -14.76 7.57 7.49
N GLN A 177 -14.03 6.56 7.93
CA GLN A 177 -12.83 6.10 7.23
C GLN A 177 -13.18 5.48 5.87
N LYS A 178 -14.26 4.70 5.80
CA LYS A 178 -14.79 4.16 4.53
C LYS A 178 -15.18 5.27 3.56
N ALA A 179 -15.84 6.33 4.07
CA ALA A 179 -16.23 7.49 3.27
C ALA A 179 -15.00 8.24 2.72
N CYS A 180 -14.06 8.60 3.58
CA CYS A 180 -12.85 9.31 3.18
C CYS A 180 -12.04 8.51 2.15
N ASN A 181 -11.82 7.23 2.43
CA ASN A 181 -11.07 6.35 1.52
C ASN A 181 -11.81 6.17 0.18
N GLY A 182 -13.11 5.96 0.21
CA GLY A 182 -13.90 5.79 -1.02
C GLY A 182 -13.94 7.06 -1.88
N LEU A 183 -14.01 8.23 -1.25
CA LEU A 183 -13.92 9.52 -1.95
C LEU A 183 -12.51 9.76 -2.50
N ASP A 184 -11.47 9.36 -1.79
CA ASP A 184 -10.09 9.42 -2.28
C ASP A 184 -9.91 8.58 -3.55
N ALA A 185 -10.35 7.32 -3.54
CA ALA A 185 -10.31 6.47 -4.74
C ALA A 185 -11.11 7.05 -5.92
N LEU A 186 -12.29 7.62 -5.64
CA LEU A 186 -13.13 8.28 -6.65
C LEU A 186 -12.43 9.51 -7.24
N ALA A 187 -11.88 10.38 -6.39
CA ALA A 187 -11.16 11.58 -6.82
C ALA A 187 -9.93 11.24 -7.67
N GLN A 188 -9.12 10.27 -7.23
CA GLN A 188 -7.96 9.78 -7.98
C GLN A 188 -8.37 9.27 -9.37
N ALA A 189 -9.46 8.51 -9.47
CA ALA A 189 -9.94 8.00 -10.75
C ALA A 189 -10.40 9.13 -11.69
N ILE A 190 -11.13 10.12 -11.16
CA ILE A 190 -11.55 11.31 -11.92
C ILE A 190 -10.33 12.09 -12.38
N GLU A 191 -9.43 12.43 -11.46
CA GLU A 191 -8.24 13.21 -11.79
C GLU A 191 -7.34 12.51 -12.81
N SER A 192 -7.16 11.18 -12.68
CA SER A 192 -6.41 10.41 -13.66
C SER A 192 -7.00 10.47 -15.05
N ALA A 193 -8.34 10.51 -15.17
CA ALA A 193 -9.00 10.53 -16.48
C ALA A 193 -8.74 11.81 -17.27
N TRP A 194 -8.57 12.95 -16.58
CA TRP A 194 -8.32 14.26 -17.23
C TRP A 194 -6.92 14.82 -17.01
N ALA A 195 -6.03 14.09 -16.33
CA ALA A 195 -4.66 14.53 -16.11
C ALA A 195 -3.93 14.74 -17.47
N VAL A 196 -3.02 15.69 -17.51
CA VAL A 196 -2.19 15.95 -18.72
C VAL A 196 -1.38 14.71 -19.12
N GLY A 197 -0.99 13.88 -18.16
CA GLY A 197 -0.27 12.62 -18.37
C GLY A 197 -1.16 11.42 -18.67
N SER A 198 -2.48 11.60 -18.91
CA SER A 198 -3.37 10.47 -19.17
C SER A 198 -3.04 9.79 -20.51
N THR A 199 -3.22 8.50 -20.51
CA THR A 199 -3.06 7.61 -21.66
C THR A 199 -4.32 6.76 -21.82
N GLU A 200 -4.50 6.12 -22.96
CA GLU A 200 -5.62 5.17 -23.14
C GLU A 200 -5.65 4.09 -22.05
N VAL A 201 -4.48 3.65 -21.59
CA VAL A 201 -4.37 2.62 -20.55
C VAL A 201 -4.81 3.17 -19.20
N SER A 202 -4.31 4.36 -18.79
CA SER A 202 -4.73 4.98 -17.53
C SER A 202 -6.21 5.31 -17.52
N ILE A 203 -6.76 5.79 -18.63
CA ILE A 203 -8.19 6.08 -18.80
C ILE A 203 -9.03 4.81 -18.62
N LYS A 204 -8.60 3.67 -19.20
CA LYS A 204 -9.30 2.38 -19.01
C LYS A 204 -9.34 1.97 -17.54
N TYR A 205 -8.24 2.14 -16.80
CA TYR A 205 -8.20 1.86 -15.35
C TYR A 205 -9.07 2.86 -14.58
N ALA A 206 -9.00 4.15 -14.89
CA ALA A 206 -9.83 5.17 -14.25
C ALA A 206 -11.33 4.88 -14.42
N PHE A 207 -11.77 4.54 -15.64
CA PHE A 207 -13.19 4.18 -15.87
C PHE A 207 -13.61 2.89 -15.17
N LYS A 208 -12.74 1.88 -15.02
CA LYS A 208 -13.02 0.71 -14.18
C LYS A 208 -13.24 1.11 -12.72
N ALA A 209 -12.33 1.93 -12.17
CA ALA A 209 -12.45 2.46 -10.82
C ALA A 209 -13.76 3.24 -10.63
N LEU A 210 -14.09 4.15 -11.54
CA LEU A 210 -15.34 4.95 -11.49
C LEU A 210 -16.60 4.08 -11.50
N LYS A 211 -16.65 3.04 -12.33
CA LYS A 211 -17.78 2.11 -12.38
C LYS A 211 -17.95 1.37 -11.04
N LEU A 212 -16.85 0.91 -10.44
CA LEU A 212 -16.87 0.23 -9.15
C LEU A 212 -17.25 1.20 -8.02
N CYS A 213 -16.67 2.41 -7.98
CA CYS A 213 -17.05 3.44 -7.03
C CYS A 213 -18.56 3.77 -7.10
N LYS A 214 -19.10 3.99 -8.31
CA LYS A 214 -20.52 4.24 -8.50
C LYS A 214 -21.39 3.11 -7.96
N LYS A 215 -20.98 1.86 -8.15
CA LYS A 215 -21.74 0.68 -7.70
C LYS A 215 -21.66 0.45 -6.20
N TYR A 216 -20.46 0.59 -5.61
CA TYR A 216 -20.18 0.08 -4.28
C TYR A 216 -20.02 1.16 -3.22
N LEU A 217 -19.56 2.39 -3.54
CA LEU A 217 -19.38 3.44 -2.55
C LEU A 217 -20.66 3.70 -1.72
N PRO A 218 -21.87 3.83 -2.30
CA PRO A 218 -23.07 4.02 -1.50
C PRO A 218 -23.43 2.82 -0.61
N LYS A 219 -22.94 1.63 -0.93
CA LYS A 219 -23.20 0.41 -0.17
C LYS A 219 -22.25 0.27 1.01
N VAL A 220 -20.97 0.63 0.88
CA VAL A 220 -19.99 0.52 1.97
C VAL A 220 -20.19 1.55 3.07
N LEU A 221 -20.96 2.60 2.81
CA LEU A 221 -21.33 3.60 3.81
C LEU A 221 -22.42 3.17 4.76
N LYS A 222 -23.07 2.03 4.50
CA LYS A 222 -24.04 1.41 5.39
C LYS A 222 -23.33 0.64 6.51
N ASP A 223 -23.95 0.56 7.68
CA ASP A 223 -23.34 -0.12 8.84
C ASP A 223 -23.17 -1.63 8.61
N ASP A 224 -24.06 -2.25 7.86
CA ASP A 224 -24.09 -3.67 7.51
C ASP A 224 -23.50 -3.96 6.11
N ALA A 225 -22.48 -3.21 5.70
CA ALA A 225 -21.89 -3.34 4.37
C ALA A 225 -21.40 -4.78 4.11
N GLU A 226 -21.92 -5.38 3.05
CA GLU A 226 -21.55 -6.73 2.62
C GLU A 226 -20.09 -6.80 2.15
N TYR A 227 -19.44 -7.93 2.38
CA TYR A 227 -18.03 -8.15 1.95
C TYR A 227 -17.86 -7.95 0.44
N GLU A 228 -18.86 -8.24 -0.38
CA GLU A 228 -18.80 -7.95 -1.83
C GLU A 228 -18.63 -6.46 -2.10
N ALA A 229 -19.38 -5.61 -1.39
CA ALA A 229 -19.29 -4.16 -1.57
C ALA A 229 -17.93 -3.62 -1.07
N LEU A 230 -17.47 -4.12 0.07
CA LEU A 230 -16.15 -3.78 0.63
C LEU A 230 -15.03 -4.18 -0.35
N HIS A 231 -15.10 -5.41 -0.87
CA HIS A 231 -14.13 -5.91 -1.84
C HIS A 231 -14.16 -5.10 -3.14
N GLY A 232 -15.35 -4.78 -3.64
CA GLY A 232 -15.51 -3.95 -4.84
C GLY A 232 -14.91 -2.55 -4.70
N MET A 233 -14.98 -1.94 -3.51
CA MET A 233 -14.30 -0.67 -3.24
C MET A 233 -12.78 -0.84 -3.15
N LEU A 234 -12.28 -1.95 -2.63
CA LEU A 234 -10.85 -2.24 -2.61
C LEU A 234 -10.29 -2.41 -4.04
N GLU A 235 -11.02 -3.11 -4.90
CA GLU A 235 -10.68 -3.19 -6.34
C GLU A 235 -10.77 -1.82 -7.02
N ALA A 236 -11.75 -0.98 -6.67
CA ALA A 236 -11.85 0.38 -7.19
C ALA A 236 -10.60 1.21 -6.85
N ALA A 237 -10.17 1.18 -5.58
CA ALA A 237 -8.96 1.85 -5.12
C ALA A 237 -7.71 1.32 -5.85
N ASN A 238 -7.60 0.01 -6.05
CA ASN A 238 -6.50 -0.58 -6.79
C ASN A 238 -6.48 -0.11 -8.25
N PHE A 239 -7.62 -0.10 -8.95
CA PHE A 239 -7.68 0.44 -10.32
C PHE A 239 -7.39 1.94 -10.39
N ALA A 240 -7.85 2.73 -9.41
CA ALA A 240 -7.48 4.14 -9.30
C ALA A 240 -5.97 4.31 -9.12
N GLY A 241 -5.36 3.50 -8.23
CA GLY A 241 -3.91 3.43 -8.05
C GLY A 241 -3.16 3.09 -9.34
N GLN A 242 -3.62 2.08 -10.10
CA GLN A 242 -3.03 1.74 -11.42
C GLN A 242 -3.15 2.90 -12.41
N ALA A 243 -4.26 3.63 -12.39
CA ALA A 243 -4.47 4.78 -13.25
C ALA A 243 -3.50 5.92 -12.92
N ILE A 244 -3.43 6.37 -11.66
CA ILE A 244 -2.53 7.43 -11.22
C ILE A 244 -1.06 7.03 -11.27
N ASN A 245 -0.76 5.74 -11.23
CA ASN A 245 0.60 5.25 -11.44
C ASN A 245 1.16 5.64 -12.82
N ILE A 246 0.29 5.80 -13.80
CA ILE A 246 0.63 6.23 -15.17
C ILE A 246 0.47 7.74 -15.31
N SER A 247 -0.73 8.27 -15.06
CA SER A 247 -1.11 9.66 -15.35
C SER A 247 -0.68 10.68 -14.30
N LYS A 248 -0.40 10.21 -13.05
CA LYS A 248 -0.36 11.02 -11.83
C LYS A 248 -1.76 11.57 -11.49
N THR A 249 -1.83 12.35 -10.42
CA THR A 249 -3.00 13.15 -10.01
C THR A 249 -2.85 14.59 -10.47
N THR A 250 -3.82 15.44 -10.15
CA THR A 250 -3.83 16.86 -10.47
C THR A 250 -3.51 17.74 -9.25
N ALA A 251 -3.66 19.06 -9.40
CA ALA A 251 -3.37 20.02 -8.33
C ALA A 251 -4.18 19.77 -7.04
N ALA A 252 -5.38 19.21 -7.12
CA ALA A 252 -6.21 18.94 -5.96
C ALA A 252 -5.54 17.96 -4.97
N HIS A 253 -4.82 16.93 -5.47
CA HIS A 253 -4.05 15.99 -4.64
C HIS A 253 -2.65 16.51 -4.27
N ALA A 254 -2.17 17.57 -4.91
CA ALA A 254 -0.85 18.14 -4.63
C ALA A 254 -0.83 19.09 -3.42
N TRP A 255 -2.01 19.49 -2.94
CA TRP A 255 -2.20 20.39 -1.78
C TRP A 255 -2.16 19.66 -0.45
#